data_75cb096f5f505fdffd94eab3359f58d8
#
_entry.id   75cb096f5f505fdffd94eab3359f58d8
#
_cell.length_a   1.000
_cell.length_b   1.000
_cell.length_c   1.000
_cell.angle_alpha   90.00
_cell.angle_beta   90.00
_cell.angle_gamma   90.00
#
_symmetry.space_group_name_H-M   'P 1'
#
loop_
_entity.id
_entity.type
_entity.pdbx_description
1 polymer ?
#
loop_
_entity_poly.entity_id
_entity_poly.type
_entity_poly.pdbx_seq_one_letter_code
_entity_poly.pdbx_strand_id
1 'polypeptide(L)'
;RELEGRYSAIELSRGTIKWFHDRNLPSLTVRSLGSPSIHGDLVIDGSSSGKVLALSLQDGHAIWESTVIVPRGRSEVERLVELDADPVVQGDVVYVTGFQAGMAALDAASGNILWHQKTGYSSHATLVDKKALFITDNASDVWKMDIATGADQWKQDVLHQRRLTVPAKIRDFLVVGDFEGYLHLLRSDNGSLVGRLELESEDPIIATPIVYEDTLYALTSKGVLAAIKVD
;
A
#
# COMPACT_ATOMS: atom_id res chain seq x y z
N ARG A 1 -0.11 -11.50 10.73
CA ARG A 1 0.69 -10.66 11.64
C ARG A 1 -0.19 -10.17 12.79
N GLU A 2 0.31 -10.20 14.02
CA GLU A 2 -0.33 -9.65 15.22
C GLU A 2 0.14 -8.21 15.47
N LEU A 3 -0.67 -7.43 16.19
CA LEU A 3 -0.35 -6.04 16.55
C LEU A 3 0.93 -5.89 17.38
N GLU A 4 1.29 -6.94 18.11
CA GLU A 4 2.48 -7.01 18.96
C GLU A 4 3.77 -7.36 18.19
N GLY A 5 3.69 -7.48 16.85
CA GLY A 5 4.83 -7.75 15.98
C GLY A 5 5.13 -9.23 15.75
N ARG A 6 4.28 -10.13 16.21
CA ARG A 6 4.42 -11.56 15.94
C ARG A 6 3.86 -11.91 14.56
N TYR A 7 4.61 -12.69 13.81
CA TYR A 7 4.16 -13.38 12.61
C TYR A 7 3.89 -14.83 12.92
N SER A 8 2.75 -15.35 12.47
CA SER A 8 2.38 -16.75 12.68
C SER A 8 1.94 -17.36 11.35
N ALA A 9 2.54 -18.46 10.95
CA ALA A 9 2.02 -19.27 9.86
C ALA A 9 1.09 -20.34 10.39
N ILE A 10 -0.09 -20.42 9.79
CA ILE A 10 -1.15 -21.34 10.21
C ILE A 10 -1.41 -22.31 9.05
N GLU A 11 -1.40 -23.61 9.35
CA GLU A 11 -1.78 -24.64 8.38
C GLU A 11 -3.29 -24.57 8.10
N LEU A 12 -3.67 -24.31 6.84
CA LEU A 12 -5.08 -24.12 6.46
C LEU A 12 -5.97 -25.33 6.75
N SER A 13 -5.41 -26.54 6.61
CA SER A 13 -6.18 -27.79 6.77
C SER A 13 -6.57 -28.10 8.21
N ARG A 14 -5.75 -27.63 9.18
CA ARG A 14 -5.90 -28.00 10.61
C ARG A 14 -6.03 -26.81 11.53
N GLY A 15 -5.71 -25.58 11.05
CA GLY A 15 -5.69 -24.40 11.90
C GLY A 15 -4.56 -24.39 12.94
N THR A 16 -3.55 -25.27 12.79
CA THR A 16 -2.44 -25.35 13.73
C THR A 16 -1.31 -24.41 13.32
N ILE A 17 -0.62 -23.82 14.31
CA ILE A 17 0.55 -22.97 14.07
C ILE A 17 1.69 -23.86 13.58
N LYS A 18 2.25 -23.51 12.40
CA LYS A 18 3.40 -24.17 11.80
C LYS A 18 4.70 -23.58 12.34
N TRP A 19 4.78 -22.26 12.41
CA TRP A 19 5.88 -21.50 13.00
C TRP A 19 5.41 -20.12 13.45
N PHE A 20 6.19 -19.48 14.30
CA PHE A 20 6.04 -18.07 14.62
C PHE A 20 7.40 -17.36 14.60
N HIS A 21 7.37 -16.07 14.34
CA HIS A 21 8.53 -15.18 14.36
C HIS A 21 8.17 -13.92 15.16
N ASP A 22 8.89 -13.65 16.23
CA ASP A 22 8.70 -12.46 17.06
C ASP A 22 9.61 -11.33 16.60
N ARG A 23 9.05 -10.13 16.54
CA ARG A 23 9.77 -8.92 16.19
C ARG A 23 9.67 -7.90 17.31
N ASN A 24 10.80 -7.28 17.66
CA ASN A 24 10.80 -6.16 18.60
C ASN A 24 10.21 -4.92 17.93
N LEU A 25 9.15 -4.37 18.52
CA LEU A 25 8.54 -3.11 18.11
C LEU A 25 9.09 -1.94 18.92
N PRO A 26 9.15 -0.71 18.33
CA PRO A 26 9.39 0.51 19.08
C PRO A 26 8.31 0.72 20.16
N SER A 27 8.64 1.47 21.20
CA SER A 27 7.70 1.81 22.29
C SER A 27 6.49 2.63 21.80
N LEU A 28 6.68 3.41 20.74
CA LEU A 28 5.62 4.18 20.07
C LEU A 28 5.50 3.73 18.61
N THR A 29 4.29 3.31 18.24
CA THR A 29 3.95 2.91 16.86
C THR A 29 2.58 3.47 16.48
N VAL A 30 2.33 3.72 15.20
CA VAL A 30 0.99 4.09 14.68
C VAL A 30 0.05 2.87 14.66
N ARG A 31 0.55 1.69 14.97
CA ARG A 31 -0.15 0.40 14.91
C ARG A 31 -0.67 0.11 13.51
N SER A 32 0.25 0.07 12.57
CA SER A 32 0.01 -0.28 11.18
C SER A 32 -0.84 -1.53 11.02
N LEU A 33 -1.82 -1.44 10.12
CA LEU A 33 -2.71 -2.55 9.75
C LEU A 33 -2.28 -3.22 8.44
N GLY A 34 -1.13 -2.86 7.87
CA GLY A 34 -0.62 -3.47 6.64
C GLY A 34 -0.49 -4.99 6.75
N SER A 35 -0.76 -5.68 5.68
CA SER A 35 -0.67 -7.13 5.57
C SER A 35 0.64 -7.52 4.91
N PRO A 36 1.32 -8.59 5.38
CA PRO A 36 2.49 -9.10 4.70
C PRO A 36 2.13 -9.65 3.31
N SER A 37 3.03 -9.49 2.36
CA SER A 37 2.93 -10.07 1.02
C SER A 37 3.73 -11.36 0.92
N ILE A 38 3.22 -12.33 0.15
CA ILE A 38 3.92 -13.59 -0.15
C ILE A 38 4.47 -13.51 -1.58
N HIS A 39 5.76 -13.79 -1.74
CA HIS A 39 6.43 -13.89 -3.03
C HIS A 39 7.36 -15.11 -3.06
N GLY A 40 7.00 -16.11 -3.86
CA GLY A 40 7.70 -17.40 -3.84
C GLY A 40 7.73 -18.01 -2.45
N ASP A 41 8.92 -18.28 -1.94
CA ASP A 41 9.14 -18.80 -0.58
C ASP A 41 9.38 -17.72 0.48
N LEU A 42 9.07 -16.46 0.18
CA LEU A 42 9.26 -15.32 1.07
C LEU A 42 7.94 -14.75 1.58
N VAL A 43 7.93 -14.36 2.84
CA VAL A 43 6.91 -13.50 3.46
C VAL A 43 7.57 -12.14 3.71
N ILE A 44 7.11 -11.09 3.02
CA ILE A 44 7.73 -9.77 3.04
C ILE A 44 6.78 -8.78 3.73
N ASP A 45 7.31 -8.01 4.67
CA ASP A 45 6.51 -7.01 5.40
C ASP A 45 7.33 -5.78 5.78
N GLY A 46 6.64 -4.64 5.83
CA GLY A 46 7.16 -3.39 6.37
C GLY A 46 7.02 -3.31 7.89
N SER A 47 7.69 -2.35 8.51
CA SER A 47 7.65 -2.18 9.96
C SER A 47 7.59 -0.75 10.41
N SER A 48 7.15 -0.59 11.66
CA SER A 48 7.15 0.66 12.42
C SER A 48 8.54 1.18 12.79
N SER A 49 9.61 0.53 12.34
CA SER A 49 10.99 1.02 12.51
C SER A 49 11.63 1.48 11.19
N GLY A 50 10.84 1.62 10.11
CA GLY A 50 11.33 2.00 8.79
C GLY A 50 12.15 0.90 8.10
N LYS A 51 11.92 -0.36 8.48
CA LYS A 51 12.61 -1.52 7.92
C LYS A 51 11.64 -2.42 7.16
N VAL A 52 12.16 -3.13 6.19
CA VAL A 52 11.48 -4.24 5.49
C VAL A 52 12.15 -5.54 5.89
N LEU A 53 11.34 -6.55 6.21
CA LEU A 53 11.76 -7.88 6.60
C LEU A 53 11.25 -8.91 5.61
N ALA A 54 12.09 -9.86 5.21
CA ALA A 54 11.66 -11.06 4.53
C ALA A 54 11.94 -12.30 5.36
N LEU A 55 10.91 -13.09 5.56
CA LEU A 55 10.96 -14.36 6.29
C LEU A 55 10.80 -15.53 5.32
N SER A 56 11.37 -16.65 5.65
CA SER A 56 11.10 -17.91 4.97
C SER A 56 9.64 -18.35 5.22
N LEU A 57 8.89 -18.60 4.16
CA LEU A 57 7.52 -19.12 4.24
C LEU A 57 7.48 -20.53 4.88
N GLN A 58 8.56 -21.27 4.81
CA GLN A 58 8.62 -22.65 5.29
C GLN A 58 8.75 -22.75 6.81
N ASP A 59 9.59 -21.94 7.43
CA ASP A 59 9.96 -22.05 8.83
C ASP A 59 10.06 -20.72 9.60
N GLY A 60 9.81 -19.59 8.94
CA GLY A 60 9.71 -18.28 9.58
C GLY A 60 11.06 -17.65 9.97
N HIS A 61 12.21 -18.23 9.57
CA HIS A 61 13.48 -17.56 9.84
C HIS A 61 13.69 -16.33 8.93
N ALA A 62 14.40 -15.33 9.43
CA ALA A 62 14.68 -14.12 8.67
C ALA A 62 15.71 -14.43 7.56
N ILE A 63 15.32 -14.13 6.30
CA ILE A 63 16.20 -14.24 5.13
C ILE A 63 17.02 -12.97 4.98
N TRP A 64 16.34 -11.81 5.01
CA TRP A 64 16.99 -10.50 5.00
C TRP A 64 16.15 -9.46 5.75
N GLU A 65 16.81 -8.42 6.23
CA GLU A 65 16.20 -7.20 6.78
C GLU A 65 16.90 -5.99 6.18
N SER A 66 16.14 -5.05 5.63
CA SER A 66 16.66 -3.84 5.00
C SER A 66 16.09 -2.59 5.67
N THR A 67 16.96 -1.64 5.99
CA THR A 67 16.56 -0.33 6.53
C THR A 67 16.31 0.62 5.38
N VAL A 68 15.02 0.94 5.13
CA VAL A 68 14.60 1.91 4.11
C VAL A 68 14.83 3.32 4.58
N ILE A 69 14.46 3.60 5.84
CA ILE A 69 14.68 4.91 6.46
C ILE A 69 15.09 4.74 7.92
N VAL A 70 16.03 5.57 8.32
CA VAL A 70 16.45 5.66 9.74
C VAL A 70 15.64 6.75 10.42
N PRO A 71 14.85 6.44 11.47
CA PRO A 71 14.11 7.41 12.24
C PRO A 71 15.02 8.53 12.78
N ARG A 72 14.64 9.79 12.55
CA ARG A 72 15.42 10.96 12.98
C ARG A 72 14.53 11.94 13.71
N GLY A 73 15.01 12.52 14.81
CA GLY A 73 14.30 13.52 15.60
C GLY A 73 14.75 13.58 17.04
N ARG A 74 14.33 14.61 17.76
CA ARG A 74 14.64 14.83 19.18
C ARG A 74 13.62 14.20 20.12
N SER A 75 12.37 14.05 19.64
CA SER A 75 11.28 13.40 20.37
C SER A 75 10.91 12.04 19.75
N GLU A 76 10.20 11.21 20.47
CA GLU A 76 9.67 9.93 19.96
C GLU A 76 8.69 10.17 18.79
N VAL A 77 7.88 11.22 18.87
CA VAL A 77 6.93 11.59 17.81
C VAL A 77 7.64 12.00 16.52
N GLU A 78 8.74 12.77 16.62
CA GLU A 78 9.54 13.15 15.45
C GLU A 78 10.25 11.95 14.81
N ARG A 79 10.53 10.90 15.58
CA ARG A 79 11.15 9.67 15.11
C ARG A 79 10.16 8.62 14.63
N LEU A 80 8.86 8.95 14.62
CA LEU A 80 7.81 8.07 14.19
C LEU A 80 7.90 7.87 12.67
N VAL A 81 8.26 6.66 12.26
CA VAL A 81 8.37 6.23 10.86
C VAL A 81 7.72 4.88 10.75
N GLU A 82 6.78 4.72 9.86
CA GLU A 82 6.16 3.42 9.59
C GLU A 82 6.14 3.11 8.10
N LEU A 83 6.52 1.89 7.75
CA LEU A 83 6.21 1.27 6.47
C LEU A 83 4.92 0.46 6.68
N ASP A 84 3.80 1.16 6.62
CA ASP A 84 2.49 0.68 7.05
C ASP A 84 1.57 0.25 5.89
N ALA A 85 1.99 0.52 4.68
CA ALA A 85 1.31 0.02 3.50
C ALA A 85 1.64 -1.46 3.23
N ASP A 86 0.69 -2.19 2.65
CA ASP A 86 0.94 -3.55 2.18
C ASP A 86 2.07 -3.53 1.14
N PRO A 87 3.16 -4.30 1.32
CA PRO A 87 4.18 -4.43 0.30
C PRO A 87 3.59 -5.01 -0.98
N VAL A 88 3.88 -4.40 -2.12
CA VAL A 88 3.45 -4.91 -3.42
C VAL A 88 4.65 -5.47 -4.17
N VAL A 89 4.52 -6.70 -4.66
CA VAL A 89 5.60 -7.35 -5.41
C VAL A 89 5.20 -7.49 -6.87
N GLN A 90 6.09 -7.01 -7.76
CA GLN A 90 5.96 -7.22 -9.19
C GLN A 90 7.29 -7.74 -9.77
N GLY A 91 7.26 -8.93 -10.35
CA GLY A 91 8.50 -9.62 -10.74
C GLY A 91 9.40 -9.81 -9.54
N ASP A 92 10.65 -9.41 -9.64
CA ASP A 92 11.64 -9.53 -8.57
C ASP A 92 11.80 -8.24 -7.74
N VAL A 93 10.82 -7.32 -7.79
CA VAL A 93 10.89 -6.04 -7.10
C VAL A 93 9.75 -5.89 -6.10
N VAL A 94 10.11 -5.49 -4.87
CA VAL A 94 9.19 -5.16 -3.77
C VAL A 94 9.07 -3.65 -3.70
N TYR A 95 7.85 -3.14 -3.72
CA TYR A 95 7.52 -1.72 -3.51
C TYR A 95 6.91 -1.54 -2.14
N VAL A 96 7.44 -0.61 -1.37
CA VAL A 96 6.98 -0.28 -0.02
C VAL A 96 6.81 1.22 0.11
N THR A 97 5.78 1.63 0.84
CA THR A 97 5.53 3.03 1.18
C THR A 97 5.04 3.12 2.62
N GLY A 98 5.11 4.32 3.20
CA GLY A 98 4.63 4.48 4.57
C GLY A 98 4.79 5.90 5.12
N PHE A 99 4.29 6.05 6.33
CA PHE A 99 4.29 7.33 7.05
C PHE A 99 5.71 7.83 7.30
N GLN A 100 6.02 9.04 6.85
CA GLN A 100 7.36 9.67 6.90
C GLN A 100 8.49 8.83 6.27
N ALA A 101 8.16 7.71 5.63
CA ALA A 101 9.13 6.83 5.01
C ALA A 101 9.34 7.11 3.51
N GLY A 102 8.39 7.80 2.89
CA GLY A 102 8.38 7.94 1.44
C GLY A 102 8.05 6.61 0.75
N MET A 103 8.66 6.35 -0.41
CA MET A 103 8.49 5.13 -1.16
C MET A 103 9.83 4.53 -1.58
N ALA A 104 9.95 3.21 -1.53
CA ALA A 104 11.16 2.52 -1.97
C ALA A 104 10.84 1.29 -2.81
N ALA A 105 11.76 0.94 -3.70
CA ALA A 105 11.82 -0.34 -4.38
C ALA A 105 13.04 -1.13 -3.90
N LEU A 106 12.83 -2.40 -3.62
CA LEU A 106 13.87 -3.32 -3.17
C LEU A 106 13.89 -4.56 -4.07
N ASP A 107 15.06 -5.13 -4.24
CA ASP A 107 15.19 -6.45 -4.82
C ASP A 107 14.61 -7.51 -3.87
N ALA A 108 13.69 -8.32 -4.35
CA ALA A 108 12.93 -9.25 -3.50
C ALA A 108 13.79 -10.36 -2.91
N ALA A 109 14.84 -10.80 -3.61
CA ALA A 109 15.69 -11.89 -3.16
C ALA A 109 16.72 -11.46 -2.12
N SER A 110 17.27 -10.25 -2.26
CA SER A 110 18.38 -9.76 -1.42
C SER A 110 17.98 -8.66 -0.43
N GLY A 111 16.85 -7.98 -0.64
CA GLY A 111 16.46 -6.80 0.12
C GLY A 111 17.27 -5.55 -0.21
N ASN A 112 18.11 -5.56 -1.25
CA ASN A 112 18.88 -4.39 -1.66
C ASN A 112 17.95 -3.29 -2.16
N ILE A 113 18.12 -2.05 -1.67
CA ILE A 113 17.33 -0.90 -2.11
C ILE A 113 17.78 -0.52 -3.52
N LEU A 114 16.86 -0.59 -4.48
CA LEU A 114 17.07 -0.20 -5.87
C LEU A 114 16.94 1.31 -6.04
N TRP A 115 15.92 1.89 -5.42
CA TRP A 115 15.72 3.34 -5.31
C TRP A 115 14.87 3.69 -4.09
N HIS A 116 14.98 4.93 -3.61
CA HIS A 116 14.20 5.47 -2.50
C HIS A 116 13.86 6.94 -2.74
N GLN A 117 12.57 7.27 -2.74
CA GLN A 117 12.03 8.63 -2.79
C GLN A 117 11.55 9.04 -1.39
N LYS A 118 12.12 10.14 -0.87
CA LYS A 118 11.88 10.61 0.51
C LYS A 118 10.70 11.56 0.66
N THR A 119 9.97 11.82 -0.40
CA THR A 119 8.82 12.73 -0.38
C THR A 119 7.65 12.14 0.38
N GLY A 120 6.84 12.98 1.01
CA GLY A 120 5.85 12.66 2.04
C GLY A 120 4.65 11.79 1.63
N TYR A 121 4.91 10.75 0.86
CA TYR A 121 3.87 9.78 0.52
C TYR A 121 3.60 8.92 1.75
N SER A 122 2.39 9.02 2.26
CA SER A 122 1.86 8.06 3.21
C SER A 122 0.59 7.51 2.59
N SER A 123 0.68 6.37 1.98
CA SER A 123 -0.43 5.68 1.34
C SER A 123 -0.61 4.33 2.02
N HIS A 124 -1.85 3.88 2.13
CA HIS A 124 -2.16 2.57 2.68
C HIS A 124 -1.75 1.42 1.76
N ALA A 125 -1.58 1.67 0.46
CA ALA A 125 -1.03 0.73 -0.51
C ALA A 125 -0.66 1.46 -1.81
N THR A 126 -0.01 0.73 -2.72
CA THR A 126 0.41 1.21 -4.02
C THR A 126 -0.19 0.33 -5.11
N LEU A 127 -0.78 0.95 -6.13
CA LEU A 127 -1.12 0.23 -7.35
C LEU A 127 0.11 0.14 -8.24
N VAL A 128 0.54 -1.08 -8.54
CA VAL A 128 1.65 -1.35 -9.46
C VAL A 128 1.11 -1.80 -10.80
N ASP A 129 1.42 -1.05 -11.85
CA ASP A 129 1.12 -1.41 -13.24
C ASP A 129 2.43 -1.47 -14.04
N LYS A 130 2.49 -2.20 -15.13
CA LYS A 130 3.67 -2.63 -15.91
C LYS A 130 4.84 -1.65 -15.96
N LYS A 131 4.59 -0.33 -16.00
CA LYS A 131 5.62 0.72 -16.12
C LYS A 131 5.41 1.89 -15.17
N ALA A 132 4.40 1.83 -14.30
CA ALA A 132 4.05 2.93 -13.42
C ALA A 132 3.59 2.44 -12.04
N LEU A 133 3.79 3.29 -11.07
CA LEU A 133 3.23 3.17 -9.73
C LEU A 133 2.19 4.29 -9.57
N PHE A 134 1.06 3.97 -8.96
CA PHE A 134 0.03 4.94 -8.63
C PHE A 134 -0.25 4.90 -7.13
N ILE A 135 -0.25 6.07 -6.51
CA ILE A 135 -0.43 6.23 -5.07
C ILE A 135 -1.45 7.33 -4.80
N THR A 136 -2.22 7.19 -3.73
CA THR A 136 -2.92 8.30 -3.08
C THR A 136 -2.18 8.62 -1.80
N ASP A 137 -1.79 9.88 -1.62
CA ASP A 137 -1.11 10.29 -0.38
C ASP A 137 -2.11 10.68 0.72
N ASN A 138 -1.62 11.00 1.91
CA ASN A 138 -2.45 11.40 3.06
C ASN A 138 -3.22 12.71 2.84
N ALA A 139 -2.78 13.54 1.90
CA ALA A 139 -3.49 14.74 1.50
C ALA A 139 -4.58 14.43 0.46
N SER A 140 -4.70 13.17 0.04
CA SER A 140 -5.60 12.71 -1.04
C SER A 140 -5.19 13.22 -2.43
N ASP A 141 -3.92 13.49 -2.62
CA ASP A 141 -3.38 13.75 -3.95
C ASP A 141 -3.04 12.41 -4.61
N VAL A 142 -3.34 12.30 -5.89
CA VAL A 142 -3.04 11.10 -6.68
C VAL A 142 -1.75 11.32 -7.47
N TRP A 143 -0.84 10.36 -7.36
CA TRP A 143 0.46 10.44 -8.00
C TRP A 143 0.68 9.29 -8.96
N LYS A 144 1.37 9.58 -10.06
CA LYS A 144 1.99 8.58 -10.93
C LYS A 144 3.49 8.73 -10.88
N MET A 145 4.17 7.61 -10.69
CA MET A 145 5.63 7.54 -10.63
C MET A 145 6.16 6.54 -11.66
N ASP A 146 7.36 6.77 -12.09
CA ASP A 146 8.11 5.82 -12.90
C ASP A 146 8.53 4.61 -12.06
N ILE A 147 8.23 3.41 -12.51
CA ILE A 147 8.47 2.18 -11.74
C ILE A 147 9.97 1.87 -11.54
N ALA A 148 10.81 2.25 -12.50
CA ALA A 148 12.23 1.91 -12.48
C ALA A 148 13.07 2.88 -11.63
N THR A 149 12.61 4.12 -11.47
CA THR A 149 13.38 5.20 -10.82
C THR A 149 12.68 5.80 -9.61
N GLY A 150 11.37 5.59 -9.48
CA GLY A 150 10.54 6.26 -8.49
C GLY A 150 10.30 7.75 -8.79
N ALA A 151 10.68 8.24 -9.97
CA ALA A 151 10.50 9.64 -10.32
C ALA A 151 9.03 9.98 -10.57
N ASP A 152 8.59 11.13 -10.05
CA ASP A 152 7.24 11.64 -10.28
C ASP A 152 7.01 11.94 -11.75
N GLN A 153 5.91 11.42 -12.32
CA GLN A 153 5.49 11.70 -13.70
C GLN A 153 4.38 12.74 -13.74
N TRP A 154 3.40 12.61 -12.88
CA TRP A 154 2.35 13.61 -12.67
C TRP A 154 1.75 13.52 -11.25
N LYS A 155 1.17 14.62 -10.82
CA LYS A 155 0.39 14.78 -9.59
C LYS A 155 -0.98 15.36 -9.92
N GLN A 156 -2.02 14.85 -9.31
CA GLN A 156 -3.38 15.38 -9.37
C GLN A 156 -3.89 15.68 -7.97
N ASP A 157 -4.21 16.95 -7.69
CA ASP A 157 -4.61 17.47 -6.38
C ASP A 157 -6.05 18.02 -6.32
N VAL A 158 -6.82 17.86 -7.39
CA VAL A 158 -8.23 18.34 -7.44
C VAL A 158 -9.13 17.66 -6.40
N LEU A 159 -8.71 16.50 -5.90
CA LEU A 159 -9.41 15.72 -4.87
C LEU A 159 -8.78 15.86 -3.48
N HIS A 160 -7.99 16.92 -3.26
CA HIS A 160 -7.31 17.17 -2.00
C HIS A 160 -8.23 17.07 -0.78
N GLN A 161 -7.77 16.39 0.29
CA GLN A 161 -8.48 16.14 1.55
C GLN A 161 -9.79 15.34 1.46
N ARG A 162 -10.04 14.61 0.37
CA ARG A 162 -11.23 13.77 0.23
C ARG A 162 -11.08 12.35 0.79
N ARG A 163 -9.99 12.04 1.49
CA ARG A 163 -9.69 10.72 2.09
C ARG A 163 -9.86 9.60 1.06
N LEU A 164 -9.09 9.70 -0.01
CA LEU A 164 -9.18 8.77 -1.13
C LEU A 164 -8.72 7.37 -0.75
N THR A 165 -9.36 6.38 -1.35
CA THR A 165 -8.86 5.00 -1.34
C THR A 165 -7.59 4.87 -2.18
N VAL A 166 -6.92 3.72 -2.08
CA VAL A 166 -5.90 3.33 -3.07
C VAL A 166 -6.53 3.29 -4.46
N PRO A 167 -5.81 3.72 -5.52
CA PRO A 167 -6.32 3.64 -6.86
C PRO A 167 -6.52 2.19 -7.33
N ALA A 168 -7.63 1.90 -7.97
CA ALA A 168 -7.82 0.71 -8.79
C ALA A 168 -7.68 1.08 -10.27
N LYS A 169 -7.13 0.19 -11.10
CA LYS A 169 -7.01 0.45 -12.54
C LYS A 169 -7.99 -0.38 -13.33
N ILE A 170 -8.76 0.29 -14.18
CA ILE A 170 -9.62 -0.34 -15.17
C ILE A 170 -9.34 0.29 -16.55
N ARG A 171 -8.84 -0.52 -17.50
CA ARG A 171 -8.41 -0.05 -18.82
C ARG A 171 -7.38 1.10 -18.71
N ASP A 172 -7.69 2.26 -19.26
CA ASP A 172 -6.83 3.46 -19.26
C ASP A 172 -7.18 4.43 -18.12
N PHE A 173 -7.98 3.98 -17.15
CA PHE A 173 -8.45 4.81 -16.05
C PHE A 173 -7.99 4.29 -14.70
N LEU A 174 -7.83 5.23 -13.78
CA LEU A 174 -7.73 5.00 -12.35
C LEU A 174 -9.06 5.36 -11.70
N VAL A 175 -9.48 4.54 -10.74
CA VAL A 175 -10.68 4.80 -9.95
C VAL A 175 -10.29 4.88 -8.49
N VAL A 176 -10.71 5.95 -7.83
CA VAL A 176 -10.56 6.14 -6.38
C VAL A 176 -11.92 6.44 -5.76
N GLY A 177 -12.18 5.87 -4.60
CA GLY A 177 -13.35 6.20 -3.77
C GLY A 177 -13.02 7.29 -2.76
N ASP A 178 -14.03 8.04 -2.29
CA ASP A 178 -13.85 9.07 -1.29
C ASP A 178 -14.78 8.94 -0.08
N PHE A 179 -14.59 9.84 0.91
CA PHE A 179 -15.35 9.82 2.15
C PHE A 179 -16.81 10.32 2.03
N GLU A 180 -17.19 10.92 0.90
CA GLU A 180 -18.55 11.36 0.63
C GLU A 180 -19.36 10.33 -0.18
N GLY A 181 -18.75 9.19 -0.57
CA GLY A 181 -19.42 8.13 -1.31
C GLY A 181 -19.29 8.23 -2.82
N TYR A 182 -18.36 9.04 -3.31
CA TYR A 182 -18.09 9.17 -4.74
C TYR A 182 -16.95 8.26 -5.20
N LEU A 183 -17.13 7.67 -6.36
CA LEU A 183 -16.04 7.14 -7.19
C LEU A 183 -15.60 8.21 -8.19
N HIS A 184 -14.33 8.48 -8.25
CA HIS A 184 -13.72 9.41 -9.19
C HIS A 184 -12.92 8.64 -10.23
N LEU A 185 -13.09 9.00 -11.49
CA LEU A 185 -12.42 8.40 -12.64
C LEU A 185 -11.37 9.37 -13.18
N LEU A 186 -10.09 8.94 -13.18
CA LEU A 186 -8.97 9.73 -13.68
C LEU A 186 -8.30 9.00 -14.85
N ARG A 187 -7.79 9.73 -15.81
CA ARG A 187 -6.94 9.13 -16.84
C ARG A 187 -5.60 8.70 -16.27
N SER A 188 -5.18 7.47 -16.56
CA SER A 188 -3.91 6.92 -16.04
C SER A 188 -2.67 7.52 -16.74
N ASP A 189 -2.81 8.12 -17.92
CA ASP A 189 -1.71 8.75 -18.66
C ASP A 189 -1.30 10.12 -18.07
N ASN A 190 -2.27 10.97 -17.70
CA ASN A 190 -2.04 12.36 -17.33
C ASN A 190 -2.74 12.82 -16.05
N GLY A 191 -3.49 11.93 -15.35
CA GLY A 191 -4.17 12.23 -14.10
C GLY A 191 -5.41 13.11 -14.21
N SER A 192 -5.88 13.46 -15.41
CA SER A 192 -7.06 14.31 -15.57
C SER A 192 -8.32 13.62 -15.06
N LEU A 193 -9.11 14.33 -14.24
CA LEU A 193 -10.42 13.89 -13.78
C LEU A 193 -11.40 13.93 -14.95
N VAL A 194 -12.00 12.77 -15.27
CA VAL A 194 -12.90 12.64 -16.45
C VAL A 194 -14.33 12.26 -16.07
N GLY A 195 -14.55 11.82 -14.84
CA GLY A 195 -15.89 11.49 -14.37
C GLY A 195 -15.95 11.23 -12.88
N ARG A 196 -17.17 11.24 -12.36
CA ARG A 196 -17.49 10.79 -11.00
C ARG A 196 -18.84 10.12 -10.97
N LEU A 197 -19.01 9.19 -10.06
CA LEU A 197 -20.25 8.49 -9.79
C LEU A 197 -20.49 8.48 -8.29
N GLU A 198 -21.63 8.96 -7.84
CA GLU A 198 -22.10 8.82 -6.47
C GLU A 198 -22.72 7.43 -6.30
N LEU A 199 -22.22 6.64 -5.35
CA LEU A 199 -22.79 5.33 -5.03
C LEU A 199 -23.93 5.46 -4.01
N GLU A 200 -23.66 6.17 -2.93
CA GLU A 200 -24.63 6.48 -1.87
C GLU A 200 -24.18 7.75 -1.16
N SER A 201 -25.09 8.71 -1.01
CA SER A 201 -24.78 10.01 -0.40
C SER A 201 -24.34 9.85 1.06
N GLU A 202 -23.27 10.54 1.45
CA GLU A 202 -22.71 10.53 2.81
C GLU A 202 -22.39 9.13 3.35
N ASP A 203 -22.06 8.18 2.47
CA ASP A 203 -21.60 6.84 2.84
C ASP A 203 -20.20 6.57 2.29
N PRO A 204 -19.15 6.77 3.11
CA PRO A 204 -17.77 6.67 2.67
C PRO A 204 -17.42 5.38 1.94
N ILE A 205 -16.64 5.50 0.86
CA ILE A 205 -15.97 4.36 0.24
C ILE A 205 -14.58 4.27 0.88
N ILE A 206 -14.41 3.32 1.80
CA ILE A 206 -13.17 3.14 2.57
C ILE A 206 -12.30 1.98 2.08
N ALA A 207 -12.92 1.00 1.43
CA ALA A 207 -12.21 -0.12 0.82
C ALA A 207 -11.70 0.25 -0.57
N THR A 208 -10.50 -0.20 -0.91
CA THR A 208 -9.97 -0.08 -2.27
C THR A 208 -10.93 -0.76 -3.25
N PRO A 209 -11.39 -0.07 -4.30
CA PRO A 209 -12.20 -0.71 -5.33
C PRO A 209 -11.44 -1.88 -5.99
N ILE A 210 -12.14 -2.94 -6.33
CA ILE A 210 -11.56 -4.13 -6.96
C ILE A 210 -12.01 -4.19 -8.42
N VAL A 211 -11.08 -4.47 -9.31
CA VAL A 211 -11.39 -4.72 -10.73
C VAL A 211 -11.24 -6.20 -10.99
N TYR A 212 -12.31 -6.80 -11.48
CA TYR A 212 -12.31 -8.17 -11.96
C TYR A 212 -12.88 -8.19 -13.38
N GLU A 213 -12.11 -8.71 -14.33
CA GLU A 213 -12.40 -8.57 -15.78
C GLU A 213 -12.63 -7.09 -16.14
N ASP A 214 -13.77 -6.74 -16.71
CA ASP A 214 -14.17 -5.39 -17.11
C ASP A 214 -15.16 -4.74 -16.12
N THR A 215 -15.24 -5.26 -14.90
CA THR A 215 -16.19 -4.79 -13.88
C THR A 215 -15.44 -4.26 -12.67
N LEU A 216 -15.78 -3.04 -12.27
CA LEU A 216 -15.33 -2.42 -11.02
C LEU A 216 -16.31 -2.74 -9.91
N TYR A 217 -15.81 -3.22 -8.79
CA TYR A 217 -16.56 -3.46 -7.56
C TYR A 217 -16.12 -2.47 -6.49
N ALA A 218 -17.09 -1.79 -5.89
CA ALA A 218 -16.84 -0.85 -4.81
C ALA A 218 -17.80 -1.13 -3.65
N LEU A 219 -17.29 -0.95 -2.42
CA LEU A 219 -18.03 -1.20 -1.18
C LEU A 219 -18.00 0.07 -0.32
N THR A 220 -19.18 0.51 0.09
CA THR A 220 -19.32 1.62 1.05
C THR A 220 -19.23 1.14 2.48
N SER A 221 -19.02 2.07 3.41
CA SER A 221 -18.89 1.75 4.85
C SER A 221 -20.16 1.18 5.48
N LYS A 222 -21.34 1.52 4.93
CA LYS A 222 -22.63 0.99 5.38
C LYS A 222 -23.04 -0.31 4.68
N GLY A 223 -22.19 -0.85 3.80
CA GLY A 223 -22.38 -2.17 3.20
C GLY A 223 -23.05 -2.17 1.82
N VAL A 224 -23.13 -1.05 1.13
CA VAL A 224 -23.59 -1.02 -0.27
C VAL A 224 -22.48 -1.53 -1.17
N LEU A 225 -22.73 -2.64 -1.87
CA LEU A 225 -21.84 -3.21 -2.86
C LEU A 225 -22.34 -2.87 -4.27
N ALA A 226 -21.53 -2.14 -5.03
CA ALA A 226 -21.80 -1.77 -6.41
C ALA A 226 -20.91 -2.52 -7.38
N ALA A 227 -21.48 -2.96 -8.52
CA ALA A 227 -20.76 -3.52 -9.65
C ALA A 227 -20.98 -2.60 -10.87
N ILE A 228 -19.90 -2.01 -11.39
CA ILE A 228 -19.94 -0.95 -12.38
C ILE A 228 -19.11 -1.36 -13.60
N LYS A 229 -19.71 -1.26 -14.78
CA LYS A 229 -18.99 -1.38 -16.05
C LYS A 229 -18.53 -0.01 -16.51
N VAL A 230 -17.29 0.06 -16.97
CA VAL A 230 -16.73 1.26 -17.58
C VAL A 230 -16.69 1.03 -19.09
N ASP A 231 -17.54 1.73 -19.81
CA ASP A 231 -17.66 1.64 -21.29
C ASP A 231 -16.57 2.45 -22.00
#